data_5bc40d4de781b07f3ccda4abae04fe9d
#
_entry.id   5bc40d4de781b07f3ccda4abae04fe9d
#
_cell.length_a   1.000
_cell.length_b   1.000
_cell.length_c   1.000
_cell.angle_alpha   90.00
_cell.angle_beta   90.00
_cell.angle_gamma   90.00
#
_symmetry.space_group_name_H-M   'P 1'
#
loop_
_entity.id
_entity.type
_entity.pdbx_description
1 polymer ?
#
loop_
_entity_poly.entity_id
_entity_poly.type
_entity_poly.pdbx_seq_one_letter_code
_entity_poly.pdbx_strand_id
1 'polypeptide(L)'
;MSIRIIHRPARTTPALQPLQGVSLESPPVLEEGADGAGAAALRILPLLGAGCSMTVMMLFRHSSFAAVGALLMVVTVLASGIMMLSHQGKAARKRREARDIYLEYLETQRDDMRSAESKQLADARHIHPAPDELLSIALSPDRLWERRRGDSDFLTVRLGIGTVPSREIRVKVDDNARARSDPFMASEVELVRSRFSSTPGMPMLIGLDSIGAVSIVGNRSFVTQVARLIATQAAVFHSPEDLQLALVVDDNYRGEWDWFSWLPQLASQTIPGPFGPGRVIVPSIARLRSVLGPELDSRSPSAAEARRALLTDTEVQNSRILVFVDQYGQSATTLTPSDPQIKLSQVSTTVIYLLDDRRSEPGAITTRISEGREPGSFVVENYPRPDTAPKVIAGELDDLDPGSTTALARVLSPLRLSPDSQEHNAAQEAMTFAELLGVPDYNN
;
A
#
# COMPACT_ATOMS: atom_id res chain seq x y z
N MET A 1 -9.62 -39.01 -12.82
CA MET A 1 -8.60 -37.99 -13.10
C MET A 1 -7.28 -38.44 -12.47
N SER A 2 -6.16 -38.38 -13.20
CA SER A 2 -4.84 -38.71 -12.63
C SER A 2 -4.39 -37.59 -11.69
N ILE A 3 -3.98 -37.93 -10.48
CA ILE A 3 -3.37 -36.97 -9.54
C ILE A 3 -2.01 -36.55 -10.09
N ARG A 4 -1.70 -35.26 -10.02
CA ARG A 4 -0.41 -34.69 -10.38
C ARG A 4 0.24 -34.10 -9.12
N ILE A 5 1.43 -34.60 -8.80
CA ILE A 5 2.20 -34.13 -7.65
C ILE A 5 3.03 -32.90 -8.08
N ILE A 6 2.97 -31.84 -7.28
CA ILE A 6 3.69 -30.58 -7.47
C ILE A 6 4.79 -30.49 -6.41
N HIS A 7 6.02 -30.30 -6.85
CA HIS A 7 7.14 -29.93 -6.00
C HIS A 7 7.24 -28.42 -5.98
N ARG A 8 7.03 -27.81 -4.83
CA ARG A 8 7.08 -26.37 -4.64
C ARG A 8 8.54 -25.93 -4.42
N PRO A 9 9.15 -25.14 -5.33
CA PRO A 9 10.50 -24.63 -5.15
C PRO A 9 10.58 -23.61 -4.01
N ALA A 10 11.81 -23.22 -3.63
CA ALA A 10 12.01 -22.07 -2.76
C ALA A 10 11.42 -20.81 -3.43
N ARG A 11 10.76 -19.97 -2.63
CA ARG A 11 10.15 -18.74 -3.15
C ARG A 11 11.23 -17.76 -3.59
N THR A 12 11.13 -17.27 -4.82
CA THR A 12 12.03 -16.27 -5.39
C THR A 12 11.42 -14.86 -5.42
N THR A 13 10.10 -14.77 -5.28
CA THR A 13 9.37 -13.48 -5.31
C THR A 13 9.64 -12.71 -4.01
N PRO A 14 10.31 -11.53 -4.06
CA PRO A 14 10.57 -10.74 -2.87
C PRO A 14 9.28 -10.12 -2.32
N ALA A 15 9.27 -9.80 -1.03
CA ALA A 15 8.20 -8.99 -0.45
C ALA A 15 8.23 -7.56 -1.03
N LEU A 16 7.04 -6.97 -1.22
CA LEU A 16 6.92 -5.59 -1.70
C LEU A 16 7.52 -4.62 -0.68
N GLN A 17 8.53 -3.87 -1.13
CA GLN A 17 9.17 -2.87 -0.29
C GLN A 17 8.43 -1.53 -0.39
N PRO A 18 8.13 -0.86 0.74
CA PRO A 18 7.58 0.49 0.72
C PRO A 18 8.61 1.48 0.15
N LEU A 19 8.14 2.49 -0.58
CA LEU A 19 9.03 3.56 -1.04
C LEU A 19 9.57 4.33 0.16
N GLN A 20 10.87 4.59 0.15
CA GLN A 20 11.50 5.41 1.18
C GLN A 20 11.06 6.86 1.06
N GLY A 21 10.94 7.54 2.21
CA GLY A 21 10.67 8.98 2.27
C GLY A 21 11.79 9.78 1.59
N VAL A 22 11.41 10.85 0.90
CA VAL A 22 12.34 11.74 0.21
C VAL A 22 12.41 13.08 0.93
N SER A 23 13.62 13.60 1.10
CA SER A 23 13.86 14.92 1.66
C SER A 23 14.33 15.86 0.55
N LEU A 24 13.47 16.79 0.13
CA LEU A 24 13.80 17.84 -0.84
C LEU A 24 14.55 18.98 -0.14
N GLU A 25 15.45 19.62 -0.85
CA GLU A 25 16.11 20.83 -0.35
C GLU A 25 15.14 22.00 -0.30
N SER A 26 15.39 22.95 0.60
CA SER A 26 14.57 24.17 0.70
C SER A 26 14.68 25.01 -0.57
N PRO A 27 13.57 25.66 -0.99
CA PRO A 27 13.60 26.61 -2.09
C PRO A 27 14.62 27.73 -1.83
N PRO A 28 15.25 28.27 -2.90
CA PRO A 28 16.21 29.36 -2.75
C PRO A 28 15.55 30.56 -2.07
N VAL A 29 16.31 31.14 -1.17
CA VAL A 29 15.88 32.31 -0.41
C VAL A 29 15.94 33.54 -1.31
N LEU A 30 14.88 34.34 -1.29
CA LEU A 30 14.94 35.68 -1.85
C LEU A 30 15.87 36.51 -0.92
N GLU A 31 17.09 36.80 -1.36
CA GLU A 31 17.82 37.87 -0.75
C GLU A 31 16.92 39.10 -0.85
N GLU A 32 16.30 39.52 0.24
CA GLU A 32 15.66 40.83 0.35
C GLU A 32 16.75 41.78 -0.07
N GLY A 33 16.55 42.43 -1.23
CA GLY A 33 17.51 43.37 -1.74
C GLY A 33 17.85 44.31 -0.61
N ALA A 34 19.11 44.40 -0.29
CA ALA A 34 19.64 45.03 0.92
C ALA A 34 18.84 46.27 1.34
N ASP A 35 17.75 46.08 2.07
CA ASP A 35 17.12 47.16 2.85
C ASP A 35 17.89 47.41 4.14
N GLY A 36 19.12 46.84 4.22
CA GLY A 36 20.09 47.15 5.27
C GLY A 36 20.65 48.55 5.12
N ALA A 37 21.30 49.00 6.16
CA ALA A 37 21.94 50.32 6.22
C ALA A 37 22.78 50.71 4.97
N GLY A 38 23.31 49.69 4.24
CA GLY A 38 23.99 49.87 2.96
C GLY A 38 23.10 50.32 1.80
N ALA A 39 21.86 49.82 1.70
CA ALA A 39 20.93 50.26 0.65
C ALA A 39 20.33 51.64 0.95
N ALA A 40 20.10 51.93 2.23
CA ALA A 40 19.70 53.25 2.68
C ALA A 40 20.85 54.26 2.42
N ALA A 41 22.10 53.88 2.67
CA ALA A 41 23.27 54.70 2.34
C ALA A 41 23.42 54.93 0.84
N LEU A 42 23.18 53.91 0.01
CA LEU A 42 23.19 54.04 -1.46
C LEU A 42 22.05 54.91 -2.02
N ARG A 43 20.88 54.95 -1.35
CA ARG A 43 19.75 55.85 -1.67
C ARG A 43 20.02 57.29 -1.23
N ILE A 44 20.75 57.48 -0.13
CA ILE A 44 21.06 58.78 0.45
C ILE A 44 22.31 59.41 -0.21
N LEU A 45 23.27 58.63 -0.71
CA LEU A 45 24.50 59.10 -1.33
C LEU A 45 24.27 60.08 -2.50
N PRO A 46 23.34 59.85 -3.43
CA PRO A 46 22.99 60.78 -4.50
C PRO A 46 22.41 62.10 -3.95
N LEU A 47 21.58 62.03 -2.91
CA LEU A 47 21.00 63.18 -2.25
C LEU A 47 22.08 64.04 -1.52
N LEU A 48 23.02 63.37 -0.86
CA LEU A 48 24.17 64.07 -0.22
C LEU A 48 25.07 64.69 -1.28
N GLY A 49 25.36 64.00 -2.36
CA GLY A 49 26.13 64.52 -3.48
C GLY A 49 25.46 65.74 -4.14
N ALA A 50 24.16 65.65 -4.37
CA ALA A 50 23.36 66.77 -4.91
C ALA A 50 23.32 67.93 -3.93
N GLY A 51 23.16 67.66 -2.62
CA GLY A 51 23.19 68.71 -1.57
C GLY A 51 24.52 69.42 -1.48
N CYS A 52 25.62 68.67 -1.46
CA CYS A 52 26.97 69.25 -1.48
C CYS A 52 27.21 70.09 -2.75
N SER A 53 26.80 69.56 -3.90
CA SER A 53 26.95 70.27 -5.16
C SER A 53 26.10 71.57 -5.21
N MET A 54 24.89 71.54 -4.66
CA MET A 54 24.04 72.69 -4.55
C MET A 54 24.60 73.75 -3.58
N THR A 55 25.22 73.32 -2.50
CA THR A 55 25.87 74.20 -1.54
C THR A 55 27.10 74.89 -2.17
N VAL A 56 27.91 74.15 -2.91
CA VAL A 56 29.05 74.70 -3.67
C VAL A 56 28.54 75.68 -4.74
N MET A 57 27.49 75.37 -5.46
CA MET A 57 26.92 76.27 -6.44
C MET A 57 26.33 77.53 -5.84
N MET A 58 25.78 77.48 -4.63
CA MET A 58 25.25 78.62 -3.92
C MET A 58 26.36 79.55 -3.34
N LEU A 59 27.47 78.98 -2.85
CA LEU A 59 28.62 79.70 -2.35
C LEU A 59 29.42 80.41 -3.43
N PHE A 60 29.46 79.83 -4.65
CA PHE A 60 30.26 80.37 -5.77
C PHE A 60 29.39 80.97 -6.90
N ARG A 61 28.21 81.45 -6.59
CA ARG A 61 27.17 81.87 -7.54
C ARG A 61 27.66 83.01 -8.48
N HIS A 62 28.70 83.75 -8.18
CA HIS A 62 29.22 84.79 -9.00
C HIS A 62 30.62 84.51 -9.58
N SER A 63 31.08 83.29 -9.56
CA SER A 63 32.37 82.90 -10.10
C SER A 63 32.19 81.81 -11.21
N SER A 64 33.24 81.70 -12.07
CA SER A 64 33.31 80.67 -13.12
C SER A 64 33.25 79.22 -12.60
N PHE A 65 33.44 79.04 -11.26
CA PHE A 65 33.35 77.75 -10.60
C PHE A 65 31.94 77.21 -10.41
N ALA A 66 30.89 77.99 -10.60
CA ALA A 66 29.53 77.56 -10.54
C ALA A 66 29.23 76.49 -11.63
N ALA A 67 29.83 76.68 -12.82
CA ALA A 67 29.73 75.70 -13.92
C ALA A 67 30.36 74.33 -13.58
N VAL A 68 31.48 74.32 -12.82
CA VAL A 68 32.13 73.08 -12.36
C VAL A 68 31.25 72.36 -11.35
N GLY A 69 30.59 73.08 -10.43
CA GLY A 69 29.65 72.51 -9.48
C GLY A 69 28.44 71.85 -10.16
N ALA A 70 27.90 72.48 -11.19
CA ALA A 70 26.78 71.91 -11.99
C ALA A 70 27.22 70.64 -12.78
N LEU A 71 28.40 70.67 -13.35
CA LEU A 71 28.96 69.50 -14.04
C LEU A 71 29.17 68.31 -13.10
N LEU A 72 29.72 68.58 -11.90
CA LEU A 72 29.95 67.57 -10.86
C LEU A 72 28.64 66.95 -10.39
N MET A 73 27.58 67.77 -10.24
CA MET A 73 26.23 67.30 -9.93
C MET A 73 25.69 66.31 -10.97
N VAL A 74 25.79 66.69 -12.23
CA VAL A 74 25.33 65.82 -13.32
C VAL A 74 26.08 64.50 -13.37
N VAL A 75 27.41 64.55 -13.22
CA VAL A 75 28.25 63.35 -13.22
C VAL A 75 27.90 62.43 -12.02
N THR A 76 27.71 62.98 -10.81
CA THR A 76 27.36 62.19 -9.63
C THR A 76 25.98 61.54 -9.73
N VAL A 77 24.97 62.24 -10.29
CA VAL A 77 23.61 61.69 -10.52
C VAL A 77 23.67 60.61 -11.58
N LEU A 78 24.37 60.79 -12.72
CA LEU A 78 24.54 59.79 -13.74
C LEU A 78 25.30 58.55 -13.23
N ALA A 79 26.40 58.73 -12.51
CA ALA A 79 27.16 57.64 -11.93
C ALA A 79 26.35 56.82 -10.93
N SER A 80 25.58 57.52 -10.10
CA SER A 80 24.66 56.85 -9.14
C SER A 80 23.54 56.09 -9.83
N GLY A 81 22.98 56.65 -10.89
CA GLY A 81 21.95 55.97 -11.69
C GLY A 81 22.47 54.70 -12.39
N ILE A 82 23.66 54.78 -12.97
CA ILE A 82 24.32 53.61 -13.62
C ILE A 82 24.67 52.54 -12.57
N MET A 83 25.16 52.96 -11.41
CA MET A 83 25.50 52.03 -10.33
C MET A 83 24.24 51.31 -9.79
N MET A 84 23.13 52.03 -9.62
CA MET A 84 21.87 51.48 -9.16
C MET A 84 21.28 50.48 -10.17
N LEU A 85 21.30 50.81 -11.48
CA LEU A 85 20.87 49.92 -12.55
C LEU A 85 21.75 48.66 -12.65
N SER A 86 23.07 48.82 -12.46
CA SER A 86 24.01 47.70 -12.45
C SER A 86 23.76 46.72 -11.30
N HIS A 87 23.50 47.26 -10.09
CA HIS A 87 23.19 46.43 -8.92
C HIS A 87 21.87 45.68 -9.07
N GLN A 88 20.81 46.31 -9.57
CA GLN A 88 19.53 45.68 -9.83
C GLN A 88 19.63 44.57 -10.90
N GLY A 89 20.42 44.81 -11.94
CA GLY A 89 20.69 43.83 -12.99
C GLY A 89 21.43 42.58 -12.47
N LYS A 90 22.42 42.77 -11.59
CA LYS A 90 23.16 41.66 -10.99
C LYS A 90 22.29 40.82 -10.03
N ALA A 91 21.48 41.45 -9.20
CA ALA A 91 20.54 40.76 -8.33
C ALA A 91 19.49 39.94 -9.08
N ALA A 92 18.93 40.51 -10.17
CA ALA A 92 17.99 39.82 -11.02
C ALA A 92 18.63 38.61 -11.74
N ARG A 93 19.90 38.73 -12.18
CA ARG A 93 20.65 37.62 -12.76
C ARG A 93 20.87 36.48 -11.77
N LYS A 94 21.37 36.81 -10.57
CA LYS A 94 21.58 35.84 -9.50
C LYS A 94 20.28 35.07 -9.15
N ARG A 95 19.16 35.79 -9.07
CA ARG A 95 17.85 35.14 -8.82
C ARG A 95 17.43 34.18 -9.92
N ARG A 96 17.64 34.57 -11.19
CA ARG A 96 17.35 33.66 -12.33
C ARG A 96 18.23 32.42 -12.29
N GLU A 97 19.53 32.60 -12.10
CA GLU A 97 20.48 31.50 -12.01
C GLU A 97 20.15 30.54 -10.85
N ALA A 98 19.81 31.08 -9.66
CA ALA A 98 19.39 30.27 -8.52
C ALA A 98 18.08 29.49 -8.79
N ARG A 99 17.15 30.13 -9.49
CA ARG A 99 15.90 29.44 -9.94
C ARG A 99 16.19 28.35 -10.95
N ASP A 100 17.02 28.62 -11.94
CA ASP A 100 17.35 27.64 -12.99
C ASP A 100 18.05 26.40 -12.40
N ILE A 101 19.01 26.60 -11.50
CA ILE A 101 19.71 25.51 -10.79
C ILE A 101 18.70 24.71 -9.93
N TYR A 102 17.80 25.40 -9.24
CA TYR A 102 16.82 24.71 -8.39
C TYR A 102 15.75 23.96 -9.20
N LEU A 103 15.33 24.49 -10.34
CA LEU A 103 14.43 23.79 -11.26
C LEU A 103 15.09 22.52 -11.83
N GLU A 104 16.35 22.59 -12.25
CA GLU A 104 17.12 21.43 -12.70
C GLU A 104 17.22 20.35 -11.61
N TYR A 105 17.48 20.77 -10.37
CA TYR A 105 17.44 19.87 -9.20
C TYR A 105 16.05 19.21 -9.04
N LEU A 106 14.95 20.00 -9.09
CA LEU A 106 13.61 19.46 -8.97
C LEU A 106 13.26 18.51 -10.12
N GLU A 107 13.71 18.79 -11.35
CA GLU A 107 13.49 17.88 -12.50
C GLU A 107 14.22 16.56 -12.27
N THR A 108 15.46 16.58 -11.82
CA THR A 108 16.20 15.36 -11.46
C THR A 108 15.47 14.56 -10.39
N GLN A 109 14.99 15.22 -9.33
CA GLN A 109 14.25 14.57 -8.27
C GLN A 109 12.90 14.00 -8.77
N ARG A 110 12.22 14.70 -9.69
CA ARG A 110 10.99 14.20 -10.33
C ARG A 110 11.24 12.92 -11.12
N ASP A 111 12.32 12.87 -11.88
CA ASP A 111 12.66 11.70 -12.71
C ASP A 111 13.06 10.49 -11.86
N ASP A 112 13.83 10.70 -10.79
CA ASP A 112 14.16 9.67 -9.80
C ASP A 112 12.89 9.12 -9.12
N MET A 113 11.97 10.02 -8.72
CA MET A 113 10.71 9.63 -8.10
C MET A 113 9.78 8.88 -9.07
N ARG A 114 9.71 9.28 -10.35
CA ARG A 114 8.95 8.57 -11.39
C ARG A 114 9.51 7.18 -11.65
N SER A 115 10.83 7.07 -11.73
CA SER A 115 11.50 5.78 -11.92
C SER A 115 11.22 4.83 -10.77
N ALA A 116 11.33 5.30 -9.53
CA ALA A 116 11.01 4.52 -8.33
C ALA A 116 9.52 4.14 -8.25
N GLU A 117 8.60 5.06 -8.62
CA GLU A 117 7.15 4.79 -8.67
C GLU A 117 6.83 3.72 -9.72
N SER A 118 7.39 3.82 -10.93
CA SER A 118 7.16 2.85 -12.00
C SER A 118 7.71 1.47 -11.65
N LYS A 119 8.88 1.40 -11.02
CA LYS A 119 9.45 0.15 -10.52
C LYS A 119 8.56 -0.46 -9.43
N GLN A 120 8.14 0.32 -8.44
CA GLN A 120 7.26 -0.17 -7.38
C GLN A 120 5.94 -0.71 -7.94
N LEU A 121 5.36 -0.01 -8.93
CA LEU A 121 4.12 -0.45 -9.57
C LEU A 121 4.31 -1.76 -10.34
N ALA A 122 5.44 -1.92 -11.04
CA ALA A 122 5.78 -3.16 -11.74
C ALA A 122 5.98 -4.32 -10.74
N ASP A 123 6.72 -4.10 -9.66
CA ASP A 123 6.95 -5.07 -8.60
C ASP A 123 5.62 -5.45 -7.91
N ALA A 124 4.77 -4.48 -7.60
CA ALA A 124 3.46 -4.71 -6.98
C ALA A 124 2.54 -5.55 -7.87
N ARG A 125 2.52 -5.29 -9.18
CA ARG A 125 1.74 -6.08 -10.16
C ARG A 125 2.29 -7.47 -10.34
N HIS A 126 3.59 -7.63 -10.30
CA HIS A 126 4.22 -8.96 -10.36
C HIS A 126 3.89 -9.80 -9.12
N ILE A 127 3.96 -9.22 -7.93
CA ILE A 127 3.66 -9.91 -6.66
C ILE A 127 2.16 -10.19 -6.54
N HIS A 128 1.32 -9.22 -6.94
CA HIS A 128 -0.14 -9.29 -6.88
C HIS A 128 -0.73 -9.10 -8.29
N PRO A 129 -0.63 -10.14 -9.14
CA PRO A 129 -1.05 -10.07 -10.54
C PRO A 129 -2.54 -9.83 -10.70
N ALA A 130 -2.93 -9.40 -11.89
CA ALA A 130 -4.33 -9.26 -12.25
C ALA A 130 -5.01 -10.65 -12.40
N PRO A 131 -6.34 -10.74 -12.28
CA PRO A 131 -7.05 -12.02 -12.32
C PRO A 131 -6.88 -12.80 -13.63
N ASP A 132 -6.66 -12.13 -14.75
CA ASP A 132 -6.40 -12.73 -16.06
C ASP A 132 -5.06 -13.48 -16.12
N GLU A 133 -4.09 -13.12 -15.27
CA GLU A 133 -2.81 -13.80 -15.16
C GLU A 133 -2.86 -15.07 -14.29
N LEU A 134 -3.91 -15.28 -13.48
CA LEU A 134 -3.98 -16.38 -12.53
C LEU A 134 -3.91 -17.77 -13.19
N LEU A 135 -4.46 -17.92 -14.39
CA LEU A 135 -4.35 -19.18 -15.12
C LEU A 135 -2.92 -19.49 -15.53
N SER A 136 -2.16 -18.51 -15.97
CA SER A 136 -0.76 -18.68 -16.33
C SER A 136 0.08 -19.05 -15.11
N ILE A 137 -0.21 -18.45 -13.95
CA ILE A 137 0.42 -18.76 -12.67
C ILE A 137 0.10 -20.19 -12.21
N ALA A 138 -1.17 -20.61 -12.33
CA ALA A 138 -1.58 -21.98 -12.01
C ALA A 138 -0.87 -23.04 -12.86
N LEU A 139 -0.43 -22.68 -14.05
CA LEU A 139 0.35 -23.53 -14.94
C LEU A 139 1.87 -23.44 -14.75
N SER A 140 2.34 -22.42 -14.03
CA SER A 140 3.77 -22.19 -13.72
C SER A 140 4.16 -22.96 -12.47
N PRO A 141 5.15 -23.86 -12.54
CA PRO A 141 5.59 -24.63 -11.37
C PRO A 141 6.27 -23.75 -10.32
N ASP A 142 6.80 -22.58 -10.71
CA ASP A 142 7.59 -21.72 -9.83
C ASP A 142 6.71 -20.80 -8.98
N ARG A 143 5.52 -20.46 -9.46
CA ARG A 143 4.62 -19.51 -8.81
C ARG A 143 3.37 -20.15 -8.20
N LEU A 144 3.01 -21.36 -8.65
CA LEU A 144 1.88 -22.10 -8.09
C LEU A 144 2.15 -22.41 -6.62
N TRP A 145 1.24 -21.98 -5.74
CA TRP A 145 1.34 -22.17 -4.29
C TRP A 145 2.61 -21.56 -3.66
N GLU A 146 3.09 -20.45 -4.23
CA GLU A 146 4.34 -19.79 -3.78
C GLU A 146 4.26 -19.21 -2.37
N ARG A 147 3.07 -18.83 -1.87
CA ARG A 147 2.90 -18.18 -0.56
C ARG A 147 2.74 -19.22 0.54
N ARG A 148 3.58 -19.09 1.57
CA ARG A 148 3.66 -20.03 2.70
C ARG A 148 3.14 -19.37 3.97
N ARG A 149 2.84 -20.16 5.00
CA ARG A 149 2.30 -19.67 6.28
C ARG A 149 3.16 -18.58 6.95
N GLY A 150 4.47 -18.64 6.83
CA GLY A 150 5.40 -17.64 7.39
C GLY A 150 5.57 -16.38 6.54
N ASP A 151 5.05 -16.34 5.33
CA ASP A 151 5.23 -15.19 4.44
C ASP A 151 4.35 -14.00 4.88
N SER A 152 4.90 -12.79 4.81
CA SER A 152 4.19 -11.55 5.19
C SER A 152 2.99 -11.24 4.30
N ASP A 153 2.91 -11.82 3.11
CA ASP A 153 1.78 -11.70 2.17
C ASP A 153 0.90 -12.95 2.11
N PHE A 154 1.03 -13.86 3.11
CA PHE A 154 0.13 -15.00 3.23
C PHE A 154 -1.32 -14.53 3.34
N LEU A 155 -2.22 -15.13 2.56
CA LEU A 155 -3.63 -14.74 2.42
C LEU A 155 -3.86 -13.24 2.16
N THR A 156 -2.90 -12.57 1.55
CA THR A 156 -3.11 -11.24 0.98
C THR A 156 -3.68 -11.39 -0.42
N VAL A 157 -4.87 -10.84 -0.64
CA VAL A 157 -5.59 -10.91 -1.91
C VAL A 157 -5.77 -9.53 -2.50
N ARG A 158 -5.74 -9.44 -3.81
CA ARG A 158 -6.02 -8.25 -4.58
C ARG A 158 -7.51 -8.21 -4.92
N LEU A 159 -8.15 -7.08 -4.60
CA LEU A 159 -9.55 -6.83 -4.96
C LEU A 159 -9.67 -6.06 -6.27
N GLY A 160 -8.68 -5.25 -6.60
CA GLY A 160 -8.71 -4.40 -7.77
C GLY A 160 -7.55 -3.41 -7.80
N ILE A 161 -7.78 -2.28 -8.42
CA ILE A 161 -6.78 -1.21 -8.53
C ILE A 161 -7.29 0.08 -7.89
N GLY A 162 -6.36 0.90 -7.42
CA GLY A 162 -6.72 2.17 -6.80
C GLY A 162 -5.52 3.08 -6.58
N THR A 163 -5.74 4.15 -5.84
CA THR A 163 -4.71 5.10 -5.47
C THR A 163 -4.28 4.85 -4.02
N VAL A 164 -3.01 4.59 -3.82
CA VAL A 164 -2.43 4.31 -2.49
C VAL A 164 -1.52 5.47 -2.07
N PRO A 165 -1.55 5.90 -0.80
CA PRO A 165 -0.53 6.80 -0.28
C PRO A 165 0.86 6.23 -0.57
N SER A 166 1.74 7.05 -1.15
CA SER A 166 3.06 6.62 -1.60
C SER A 166 4.10 6.86 -0.49
N ARG A 167 4.92 7.87 -0.66
CA ARG A 167 6.03 8.20 0.22
C ARG A 167 5.79 9.51 0.94
N GLU A 168 6.39 9.66 2.09
CA GLU A 168 6.45 10.96 2.76
C GLU A 168 7.52 11.83 2.06
N ILE A 169 7.11 13.00 1.59
CA ILE A 169 8.02 13.99 1.01
C ILE A 169 8.14 15.14 2.01
N ARG A 170 9.33 15.29 2.57
CA ARG A 170 9.68 16.37 3.49
C ARG A 170 10.52 17.41 2.77
N VAL A 171 10.30 18.66 3.07
CA VAL A 171 11.17 19.76 2.63
C VAL A 171 12.07 20.12 3.80
N LYS A 172 13.38 20.15 3.59
CA LYS A 172 14.33 20.63 4.60
C LYS A 172 13.97 22.07 4.97
N VAL A 173 13.88 22.35 6.24
CA VAL A 173 13.70 23.71 6.73
C VAL A 173 15.08 24.34 6.81
N ASP A 174 15.26 25.48 6.14
CA ASP A 174 16.50 26.26 6.27
C ASP A 174 16.50 26.93 7.66
N ASP A 175 17.57 26.82 8.41
CA ASP A 175 17.75 27.42 9.75
C ASP A 175 17.63 28.93 9.75
N ASN A 176 17.72 29.58 8.59
CA ASN A 176 17.51 31.01 8.42
C ASN A 176 16.01 31.38 8.38
N ALA A 177 15.34 31.22 9.50
CA ALA A 177 13.91 31.50 9.66
C ALA A 177 13.45 32.93 9.31
N ARG A 178 14.39 33.86 9.02
CA ARG A 178 14.11 35.27 8.68
C ARG A 178 14.04 35.55 7.18
N ALA A 179 14.53 34.64 6.36
CA ALA A 179 14.60 34.86 4.93
C ALA A 179 13.36 34.24 4.26
N ARG A 180 12.64 35.01 3.46
CA ARG A 180 11.49 34.51 2.69
C ARG A 180 11.99 33.65 1.54
N SER A 181 11.54 32.41 1.50
CA SER A 181 11.76 31.56 0.32
C SER A 181 11.04 32.16 -0.90
N ASP A 182 11.56 31.89 -2.09
CA ASP A 182 10.93 32.32 -3.35
C ASP A 182 9.55 31.67 -3.48
N PRO A 183 8.44 32.45 -3.52
CA PRO A 183 7.08 31.89 -3.56
C PRO A 183 6.83 31.01 -4.79
N PHE A 184 7.45 31.34 -5.94
CA PHE A 184 7.32 30.54 -7.15
C PHE A 184 7.98 29.18 -6.96
N MET A 185 9.20 29.12 -6.43
CA MET A 185 9.89 27.87 -6.15
C MET A 185 9.18 27.03 -5.07
N ALA A 186 8.62 27.70 -4.05
CA ALA A 186 7.82 27.02 -3.03
C ALA A 186 6.56 26.38 -3.63
N SER A 187 5.88 27.03 -4.60
CA SER A 187 4.76 26.41 -5.31
C SER A 187 5.17 25.22 -6.16
N GLU A 188 6.34 25.26 -6.81
CA GLU A 188 6.84 24.12 -7.59
C GLU A 188 7.15 22.89 -6.69
N VAL A 189 7.72 23.13 -5.52
CA VAL A 189 7.94 22.06 -4.52
C VAL A 189 6.62 21.45 -4.06
N GLU A 190 5.60 22.26 -3.80
CA GLU A 190 4.28 21.76 -3.39
C GLU A 190 3.59 20.96 -4.50
N LEU A 191 3.76 21.36 -5.77
CA LEU A 191 3.32 20.58 -6.91
C LEU A 191 4.01 19.20 -6.97
N VAL A 192 5.32 19.15 -6.76
CA VAL A 192 6.06 17.88 -6.68
C VAL A 192 5.52 17.03 -5.52
N ARG A 193 5.38 17.63 -4.35
CA ARG A 193 4.89 16.95 -3.16
C ARG A 193 3.48 16.38 -3.35
N SER A 194 2.55 17.18 -3.89
CA SER A 194 1.18 16.71 -4.13
C SER A 194 1.13 15.60 -5.18
N ARG A 195 1.91 15.70 -6.28
CA ARG A 195 1.97 14.70 -7.35
C ARG A 195 2.47 13.34 -6.86
N PHE A 196 3.49 13.31 -6.00
CA PHE A 196 4.13 12.08 -5.54
C PHE A 196 3.71 11.63 -4.14
N SER A 197 2.71 12.28 -3.54
CA SER A 197 2.12 11.85 -2.26
C SER A 197 1.31 10.56 -2.38
N SER A 198 0.85 10.22 -3.57
CA SER A 198 0.07 9.01 -3.85
C SER A 198 0.44 8.41 -5.20
N THR A 199 0.33 7.08 -5.31
CA THR A 199 0.58 6.33 -6.54
C THR A 199 -0.74 5.76 -7.05
N PRO A 200 -1.22 6.17 -8.24
CA PRO A 200 -2.42 5.60 -8.85
C PRO A 200 -2.13 4.24 -9.50
N GLY A 201 -3.18 3.46 -9.72
CA GLY A 201 -3.11 2.17 -10.42
C GLY A 201 -2.41 1.05 -9.63
N MET A 202 -2.23 1.23 -8.33
CA MET A 202 -1.67 0.21 -7.44
C MET A 202 -2.69 -0.88 -7.15
N PRO A 203 -2.26 -2.16 -7.00
CA PRO A 203 -3.11 -3.22 -6.50
C PRO A 203 -3.68 -2.88 -5.11
N MET A 204 -4.99 -2.97 -4.98
CA MET A 204 -5.69 -2.76 -3.70
C MET A 204 -5.80 -4.09 -2.99
N LEU A 205 -5.11 -4.20 -1.87
CA LEU A 205 -4.86 -5.45 -1.16
C LEU A 205 -5.65 -5.53 0.14
N ILE A 206 -6.09 -6.75 0.47
CA ILE A 206 -6.65 -7.10 1.76
C ILE A 206 -5.93 -8.33 2.31
N GLY A 207 -5.37 -8.21 3.51
CA GLY A 207 -4.77 -9.34 4.24
C GLY A 207 -5.82 -10.04 5.09
N LEU A 208 -6.08 -11.31 4.81
CA LEU A 208 -7.11 -12.09 5.49
C LEU A 208 -6.57 -12.95 6.65
N ASP A 209 -5.26 -13.09 6.77
CA ASP A 209 -4.66 -13.99 7.76
C ASP A 209 -4.95 -13.62 9.21
N SER A 210 -4.92 -12.33 9.55
CA SER A 210 -5.19 -11.84 10.91
C SER A 210 -6.66 -11.54 11.19
N ILE A 211 -7.55 -11.69 10.20
CA ILE A 211 -8.96 -11.32 10.28
C ILE A 211 -9.79 -12.54 10.65
N GLY A 212 -10.70 -12.39 11.64
CA GLY A 212 -11.63 -13.45 12.04
C GLY A 212 -12.91 -13.47 11.22
N ALA A 213 -13.47 -12.30 10.90
CA ALA A 213 -14.72 -12.18 10.19
C ALA A 213 -14.72 -10.99 9.21
N VAL A 214 -15.12 -11.26 7.98
CA VAL A 214 -15.26 -10.29 6.89
C VAL A 214 -16.69 -10.33 6.39
N SER A 215 -17.30 -9.18 6.10
CA SER A 215 -18.55 -9.12 5.35
C SER A 215 -18.31 -8.56 3.95
N ILE A 216 -18.97 -9.15 2.97
CA ILE A 216 -19.08 -8.62 1.60
C ILE A 216 -20.55 -8.23 1.43
N VAL A 217 -20.81 -6.94 1.22
CA VAL A 217 -22.16 -6.37 1.19
C VAL A 217 -22.40 -5.62 -0.12
N GLY A 218 -23.47 -5.98 -0.82
CA GLY A 218 -23.84 -5.35 -2.07
C GLY A 218 -24.85 -6.17 -2.87
N ASN A 219 -25.02 -5.84 -4.14
CA ASN A 219 -25.84 -6.64 -5.01
C ASN A 219 -25.25 -8.04 -5.25
N ARG A 220 -26.06 -8.99 -5.71
CA ARG A 220 -25.64 -10.39 -5.88
C ARG A 220 -24.41 -10.53 -6.79
N SER A 221 -24.37 -9.79 -7.89
CA SER A 221 -23.25 -9.84 -8.83
C SER A 221 -21.94 -9.39 -8.15
N PHE A 222 -21.97 -8.30 -7.40
CA PHE A 222 -20.82 -7.78 -6.67
C PHE A 222 -20.32 -8.79 -5.62
N VAL A 223 -21.19 -9.30 -4.76
CA VAL A 223 -20.75 -10.20 -3.67
C VAL A 223 -20.17 -11.50 -4.20
N THR A 224 -20.75 -12.07 -5.27
CA THR A 224 -20.23 -13.28 -5.90
C THR A 224 -18.92 -13.03 -6.64
N GLN A 225 -18.75 -11.87 -7.27
CA GLN A 225 -17.50 -11.48 -7.93
C GLN A 225 -16.36 -11.32 -6.94
N VAL A 226 -16.57 -10.59 -5.85
CA VAL A 226 -15.56 -10.44 -4.78
C VAL A 226 -15.20 -11.80 -4.18
N ALA A 227 -16.19 -12.67 -3.93
CA ALA A 227 -15.93 -14.01 -3.40
C ALA A 227 -15.12 -14.87 -4.38
N ARG A 228 -15.40 -14.80 -5.69
CA ARG A 228 -14.58 -15.46 -6.73
C ARG A 228 -13.15 -14.95 -6.75
N LEU A 229 -12.95 -13.65 -6.72
CA LEU A 229 -11.61 -13.03 -6.68
C LEU A 229 -10.81 -13.52 -5.47
N ILE A 230 -11.40 -13.54 -4.30
CA ILE A 230 -10.75 -14.00 -3.07
C ILE A 230 -10.44 -15.50 -3.16
N ALA A 231 -11.41 -16.32 -3.48
CA ALA A 231 -11.26 -17.77 -3.45
C ALA A 231 -10.28 -18.30 -4.50
N THR A 232 -10.29 -17.73 -5.71
CA THR A 232 -9.38 -18.16 -6.78
C THR A 232 -7.94 -17.77 -6.49
N GLN A 233 -7.68 -16.55 -6.04
CA GLN A 233 -6.34 -16.14 -5.63
C GLN A 233 -5.84 -16.97 -4.44
N ALA A 234 -6.70 -17.19 -3.43
CA ALA A 234 -6.38 -18.05 -2.31
C ALA A 234 -5.97 -19.45 -2.76
N ALA A 235 -6.70 -20.04 -3.72
CA ALA A 235 -6.42 -21.38 -4.23
C ALA A 235 -5.16 -21.47 -5.12
N VAL A 236 -4.84 -20.41 -5.86
CA VAL A 236 -3.66 -20.38 -6.75
C VAL A 236 -2.38 -20.17 -5.96
N PHE A 237 -2.40 -19.29 -4.94
CA PHE A 237 -1.19 -18.92 -4.23
C PHE A 237 -0.89 -19.79 -3.00
N HIS A 238 -1.86 -20.57 -2.49
CA HIS A 238 -1.70 -21.36 -1.26
C HIS A 238 -2.01 -22.83 -1.50
N SER A 239 -1.17 -23.70 -0.99
CA SER A 239 -1.37 -25.14 -1.09
C SER A 239 -2.53 -25.62 -0.22
N PRO A 240 -3.11 -26.80 -0.52
CA PRO A 240 -4.13 -27.41 0.34
C PRO A 240 -3.66 -27.71 1.76
N GLU A 241 -2.37 -27.85 1.99
CA GLU A 241 -1.75 -28.08 3.29
C GLU A 241 -1.66 -26.79 4.11
N ASP A 242 -1.43 -25.65 3.44
CA ASP A 242 -1.33 -24.34 4.10
C ASP A 242 -2.71 -23.69 4.31
N LEU A 243 -3.66 -23.97 3.42
CA LEU A 243 -4.99 -23.36 3.39
C LEU A 243 -6.09 -24.38 3.12
N GLN A 244 -7.06 -24.45 4.00
CA GLN A 244 -8.31 -25.18 3.81
C GLN A 244 -9.43 -24.20 3.43
N LEU A 245 -10.29 -24.61 2.51
CA LEU A 245 -11.49 -23.87 2.14
C LEU A 245 -12.74 -24.60 2.60
N ALA A 246 -13.76 -23.85 2.98
CA ALA A 246 -15.08 -24.37 3.30
C ALA A 246 -16.17 -23.46 2.73
N LEU A 247 -17.29 -24.03 2.38
CA LEU A 247 -18.43 -23.29 1.85
C LEU A 247 -19.72 -23.68 2.58
N VAL A 248 -20.44 -22.66 3.03
CA VAL A 248 -21.82 -22.77 3.49
C VAL A 248 -22.71 -22.13 2.44
N VAL A 249 -23.59 -22.88 1.83
CA VAL A 249 -24.49 -22.39 0.79
C VAL A 249 -25.79 -23.19 0.80
N ASP A 250 -26.93 -22.51 0.70
CA ASP A 250 -28.21 -23.18 0.54
C ASP A 250 -28.42 -23.70 -0.90
N ASP A 251 -29.44 -24.53 -1.10
CA ASP A 251 -29.71 -25.15 -2.40
C ASP A 251 -30.07 -24.14 -3.50
N ASN A 252 -30.58 -22.95 -3.14
CA ASN A 252 -31.00 -21.93 -4.11
C ASN A 252 -29.80 -21.32 -4.85
N TYR A 253 -28.66 -21.15 -4.15
CA TYR A 253 -27.45 -20.54 -4.70
C TYR A 253 -26.36 -21.55 -5.06
N ARG A 254 -26.58 -22.83 -4.78
CA ARG A 254 -25.58 -23.89 -4.95
C ARG A 254 -24.98 -23.96 -6.35
N GLY A 255 -25.79 -23.78 -7.38
CA GLY A 255 -25.33 -23.79 -8.77
C GLY A 255 -24.32 -22.72 -9.11
N GLU A 256 -24.35 -21.56 -8.45
CA GLU A 256 -23.37 -20.49 -8.63
C GLU A 256 -21.98 -20.87 -8.10
N TRP A 257 -21.91 -21.88 -7.22
CA TRP A 257 -20.69 -22.37 -6.58
C TRP A 257 -20.20 -23.71 -7.13
N ASP A 258 -20.73 -24.21 -8.23
CA ASP A 258 -20.31 -25.50 -8.81
C ASP A 258 -18.81 -25.54 -9.10
N TRP A 259 -18.24 -24.44 -9.57
CA TRP A 259 -16.81 -24.30 -9.83
C TRP A 259 -15.96 -24.49 -8.56
N PHE A 260 -16.44 -24.04 -7.40
CA PHE A 260 -15.74 -24.11 -6.12
C PHE A 260 -15.46 -25.57 -5.73
N SER A 261 -16.36 -26.47 -6.09
CA SER A 261 -16.22 -27.90 -5.83
C SER A 261 -14.98 -28.55 -6.46
N TRP A 262 -14.34 -27.90 -7.44
CA TRP A 262 -13.12 -28.39 -8.08
C TRP A 262 -11.83 -28.01 -7.35
N LEU A 263 -11.88 -27.08 -6.41
CA LEU A 263 -10.70 -26.61 -5.68
C LEU A 263 -10.15 -27.70 -4.75
N PRO A 264 -8.83 -28.00 -4.81
CA PRO A 264 -8.22 -29.05 -4.00
C PRO A 264 -8.21 -28.72 -2.50
N GLN A 265 -8.25 -27.44 -2.11
CA GLN A 265 -8.29 -26.95 -0.73
C GLN A 265 -9.59 -27.29 0.02
N LEU A 266 -10.63 -27.75 -0.68
CA LEU A 266 -11.88 -28.20 -0.07
C LEU A 266 -11.80 -29.63 0.48
N ALA A 267 -10.75 -30.37 0.18
CA ALA A 267 -10.60 -31.74 0.63
C ALA A 267 -10.49 -31.80 2.15
N SER A 268 -11.32 -32.61 2.79
CA SER A 268 -11.30 -32.81 4.24
C SER A 268 -11.11 -34.28 4.58
N GLN A 269 -10.20 -34.55 5.50
CA GLN A 269 -9.99 -35.91 6.01
C GLN A 269 -11.14 -36.37 6.95
N THR A 270 -11.92 -35.42 7.47
CA THR A 270 -13.01 -35.70 8.42
C THR A 270 -14.32 -36.03 7.72
N ILE A 271 -14.47 -35.67 6.44
CA ILE A 271 -15.66 -36.00 5.63
C ILE A 271 -15.31 -37.11 4.65
N PRO A 272 -15.92 -38.31 4.75
CA PRO A 272 -15.73 -39.34 3.75
C PRO A 272 -16.47 -38.96 2.45
N GLY A 273 -15.79 -39.06 1.33
CA GLY A 273 -16.39 -38.93 0.01
C GLY A 273 -16.47 -40.31 -0.71
N PRO A 274 -17.21 -40.41 -1.81
CA PRO A 274 -17.40 -41.68 -2.52
C PRO A 274 -16.11 -42.23 -3.14
N PHE A 275 -15.12 -41.40 -3.39
CA PHE A 275 -13.87 -41.77 -4.06
C PHE A 275 -12.62 -41.16 -3.38
N GLY A 276 -12.69 -40.90 -2.07
CA GLY A 276 -11.57 -40.27 -1.30
C GLY A 276 -12.09 -39.23 -0.31
N PRO A 277 -11.23 -38.25 0.10
CA PRO A 277 -11.65 -37.18 1.01
C PRO A 277 -12.86 -36.43 0.47
N GLY A 278 -13.86 -36.22 1.32
CA GLY A 278 -15.03 -35.41 0.98
C GLY A 278 -14.68 -33.91 0.90
N ARG A 279 -15.65 -33.12 0.50
CA ARG A 279 -15.52 -31.67 0.34
C ARG A 279 -16.33 -30.95 1.40
N VAL A 280 -15.78 -29.89 1.97
CA VAL A 280 -16.47 -29.09 2.99
C VAL A 280 -17.40 -28.09 2.29
N ILE A 281 -18.50 -28.60 1.73
CA ILE A 281 -19.59 -27.80 1.19
C ILE A 281 -20.87 -28.25 1.89
N VAL A 282 -21.46 -27.36 2.69
CA VAL A 282 -22.56 -27.70 3.60
C VAL A 282 -23.71 -26.69 3.50
N PRO A 283 -24.95 -27.09 3.81
CA PRO A 283 -26.10 -26.20 3.65
C PRO A 283 -26.29 -25.19 4.78
N SER A 284 -25.61 -25.34 5.91
CA SER A 284 -25.80 -24.43 7.05
C SER A 284 -24.58 -24.35 7.96
N ILE A 285 -24.49 -23.28 8.74
CA ILE A 285 -23.46 -23.09 9.78
C ILE A 285 -23.54 -24.20 10.85
N ALA A 286 -24.75 -24.65 11.21
CA ALA A 286 -24.91 -25.77 12.14
C ALA A 286 -24.22 -27.04 11.62
N ARG A 287 -24.36 -27.34 10.35
CA ARG A 287 -23.68 -28.47 9.73
C ARG A 287 -22.17 -28.23 9.63
N LEU A 288 -21.74 -27.01 9.29
CA LEU A 288 -20.32 -26.66 9.30
C LEU A 288 -19.69 -26.89 10.68
N ARG A 289 -20.38 -26.44 11.75
CA ARG A 289 -19.92 -26.65 13.13
C ARG A 289 -19.77 -28.13 13.47
N SER A 290 -20.65 -28.99 13.01
CA SER A 290 -20.52 -30.43 13.24
C SER A 290 -19.30 -31.06 12.53
N VAL A 291 -18.82 -30.41 11.44
CA VAL A 291 -17.66 -30.88 10.66
C VAL A 291 -16.34 -30.26 11.18
N LEU A 292 -16.30 -28.96 11.33
CA LEU A 292 -15.07 -28.22 11.72
C LEU A 292 -14.94 -28.03 13.23
N GLY A 293 -16.03 -28.21 14.01
CA GLY A 293 -16.01 -28.01 15.45
C GLY A 293 -14.87 -28.77 16.17
N PRO A 294 -14.70 -30.07 15.95
CA PRO A 294 -13.61 -30.83 16.57
C PRO A 294 -12.22 -30.28 16.27
N GLU A 295 -12.01 -29.77 15.04
CA GLU A 295 -10.76 -29.17 14.64
C GLU A 295 -10.56 -27.80 15.30
N LEU A 296 -11.57 -26.93 15.32
CA LEU A 296 -11.51 -25.64 16.02
C LEU A 296 -11.28 -25.82 17.53
N ASP A 297 -11.91 -26.83 18.13
CA ASP A 297 -11.74 -27.13 19.54
C ASP A 297 -10.34 -27.66 19.86
N SER A 298 -9.73 -28.44 18.96
CA SER A 298 -8.36 -28.92 19.11
C SER A 298 -7.33 -27.79 19.06
N ARG A 299 -7.63 -26.70 18.35
CA ARG A 299 -6.78 -25.49 18.22
C ARG A 299 -6.95 -24.51 19.40
N SER A 300 -8.07 -24.62 20.13
CA SER A 300 -8.44 -23.68 21.20
C SER A 300 -7.48 -23.63 22.38
N PRO A 301 -6.91 -24.76 22.89
CA PRO A 301 -5.95 -24.73 23.98
C PRO A 301 -4.70 -23.89 23.67
N SER A 302 -4.11 -24.07 22.49
CA SER A 302 -2.94 -23.29 22.05
C SER A 302 -3.26 -21.82 21.91
N ALA A 303 -4.45 -21.48 21.38
CA ALA A 303 -4.91 -20.09 21.27
C ALA A 303 -5.13 -19.45 22.67
N ALA A 304 -5.64 -20.20 23.63
CA ALA A 304 -5.82 -19.73 25.01
C ALA A 304 -4.49 -19.51 25.73
N GLU A 305 -3.50 -20.36 25.48
CA GLU A 305 -2.15 -20.24 26.03
C GLU A 305 -1.43 -19.02 25.43
N ALA A 306 -1.45 -18.86 24.13
CA ALA A 306 -0.91 -17.69 23.44
C ALA A 306 -1.50 -16.37 23.98
N ARG A 307 -2.80 -16.34 24.23
CA ARG A 307 -3.46 -15.18 24.83
C ARG A 307 -2.98 -14.90 26.25
N ARG A 308 -2.79 -15.92 27.08
CA ARG A 308 -2.27 -15.76 28.46
C ARG A 308 -0.84 -15.25 28.46
N ALA A 309 -0.02 -15.69 27.50
CA ALA A 309 1.36 -15.25 27.35
C ALA A 309 1.50 -13.85 26.73
N LEU A 310 0.39 -13.17 26.37
CA LEU A 310 0.38 -11.89 25.65
C LEU A 310 1.13 -11.95 24.31
N LEU A 311 1.28 -13.13 23.74
CA LEU A 311 1.88 -13.32 22.44
C LEU A 311 0.86 -12.93 21.37
N THR A 312 1.15 -11.87 20.63
CA THR A 312 0.25 -11.32 19.60
C THR A 312 0.25 -12.17 18.33
N ASP A 313 1.33 -12.87 18.04
CA ASP A 313 1.51 -13.75 16.90
C ASP A 313 2.25 -15.01 17.32
N THR A 314 1.53 -15.92 17.98
CA THR A 314 2.06 -17.26 18.10
C THR A 314 1.97 -17.87 16.70
N GLU A 315 3.10 -18.26 16.15
CA GLU A 315 3.22 -19.12 14.98
C GLU A 315 2.52 -20.46 15.26
N VAL A 316 1.20 -20.44 15.16
CA VAL A 316 0.43 -21.67 15.17
C VAL A 316 0.64 -22.27 13.79
N GLN A 317 1.47 -23.29 13.68
CA GLN A 317 1.79 -24.05 12.46
C GLN A 317 0.57 -24.76 11.83
N ASN A 318 -0.64 -24.44 12.28
CA ASN A 318 -1.85 -25.02 11.75
C ASN A 318 -2.21 -24.40 10.38
N SER A 319 -2.74 -25.22 9.49
CA SER A 319 -3.33 -24.73 8.24
C SER A 319 -4.41 -23.69 8.52
N ARG A 320 -4.48 -22.63 7.69
CA ARG A 320 -5.53 -21.63 7.80
C ARG A 320 -6.84 -22.17 7.23
N ILE A 321 -7.97 -21.86 7.85
CA ILE A 321 -9.30 -22.19 7.36
C ILE A 321 -9.98 -20.92 6.87
N LEU A 322 -10.39 -20.88 5.61
CA LEU A 322 -11.15 -19.79 5.01
C LEU A 322 -12.56 -20.30 4.66
N VAL A 323 -13.56 -19.77 5.34
CA VAL A 323 -14.96 -20.20 5.22
C VAL A 323 -15.73 -19.14 4.45
N PHE A 324 -16.35 -19.51 3.35
CA PHE A 324 -17.34 -18.69 2.67
C PHE A 324 -18.75 -19.05 3.15
N VAL A 325 -19.52 -18.05 3.54
CA VAL A 325 -20.88 -18.22 4.04
C VAL A 325 -21.81 -17.40 3.16
N ASP A 326 -22.50 -18.08 2.27
CA ASP A 326 -23.47 -17.48 1.37
C ASP A 326 -24.85 -17.50 2.00
N GLN A 327 -25.15 -16.43 2.73
CA GLN A 327 -26.45 -16.18 3.38
C GLN A 327 -27.13 -14.95 2.77
N TYR A 328 -27.02 -14.80 1.46
CA TYR A 328 -27.60 -13.67 0.73
C TYR A 328 -29.13 -13.61 0.91
N GLY A 329 -29.62 -12.43 1.32
CA GLY A 329 -31.04 -12.23 1.65
C GLY A 329 -31.47 -12.77 3.02
N GLN A 330 -30.54 -13.20 3.86
CA GLN A 330 -30.80 -13.74 5.20
C GLN A 330 -29.90 -13.06 6.24
N SER A 331 -30.34 -13.04 7.49
CA SER A 331 -29.47 -12.60 8.60
C SER A 331 -28.36 -13.62 8.84
N ALA A 332 -27.13 -13.12 8.95
CA ALA A 332 -25.96 -13.98 9.09
C ALA A 332 -25.99 -14.75 10.42
N THR A 333 -25.80 -16.07 10.33
CA THR A 333 -25.57 -16.92 11.47
C THR A 333 -24.06 -16.98 11.74
N THR A 334 -23.64 -16.70 12.98
CA THR A 334 -22.22 -16.64 13.34
C THR A 334 -21.63 -18.02 13.58
N LEU A 335 -20.48 -18.30 12.99
CA LEU A 335 -19.63 -19.40 13.43
C LEU A 335 -18.83 -18.92 14.64
N THR A 336 -18.91 -19.67 15.75
CA THR A 336 -18.16 -19.37 16.98
C THR A 336 -17.41 -20.60 17.46
N PRO A 337 -16.19 -20.48 17.99
CA PRO A 337 -15.52 -21.55 18.73
C PRO A 337 -16.36 -21.97 19.93
N SER A 338 -16.11 -23.16 20.49
CA SER A 338 -16.80 -23.64 21.69
C SER A 338 -16.51 -22.78 22.91
N ASP A 339 -15.30 -22.22 23.02
CA ASP A 339 -14.98 -21.19 24.02
C ASP A 339 -15.30 -19.80 23.45
N PRO A 340 -16.29 -19.07 23.99
CA PRO A 340 -16.69 -17.75 23.50
C PRO A 340 -15.63 -16.66 23.71
N GLN A 341 -14.61 -16.91 24.51
CA GLN A 341 -13.50 -15.97 24.72
C GLN A 341 -12.44 -16.03 23.63
N ILE A 342 -12.44 -17.07 22.80
CA ILE A 342 -11.50 -17.28 21.71
C ILE A 342 -12.09 -16.72 20.42
N LYS A 343 -11.31 -15.86 19.75
CA LYS A 343 -11.69 -15.32 18.45
C LYS A 343 -11.34 -16.30 17.34
N LEU A 344 -12.08 -16.28 16.23
CA LEU A 344 -11.82 -17.13 15.06
C LEU A 344 -10.41 -16.92 14.49
N SER A 345 -9.91 -15.68 14.49
CA SER A 345 -8.53 -15.39 14.05
C SER A 345 -7.47 -16.13 14.87
N GLN A 346 -7.70 -16.34 16.15
CA GLN A 346 -6.77 -17.03 17.06
C GLN A 346 -6.73 -18.55 16.85
N VAL A 347 -7.77 -19.12 16.24
CA VAL A 347 -7.80 -20.54 15.82
C VAL A 347 -7.53 -20.69 14.31
N SER A 348 -6.80 -19.73 13.75
CA SER A 348 -6.41 -19.72 12.34
C SER A 348 -7.60 -19.86 11.37
N THR A 349 -8.72 -19.17 11.67
CA THR A 349 -9.95 -19.26 10.89
C THR A 349 -10.46 -17.86 10.52
N THR A 350 -10.82 -17.70 9.24
CA THR A 350 -11.46 -16.49 8.71
C THR A 350 -12.80 -16.88 8.10
N VAL A 351 -13.85 -16.16 8.44
CA VAL A 351 -15.19 -16.36 7.88
C VAL A 351 -15.56 -15.14 7.03
N ILE A 352 -15.98 -15.38 5.80
CA ILE A 352 -16.42 -14.38 4.82
C ILE A 352 -17.92 -14.55 4.61
N TYR A 353 -18.70 -13.56 5.01
CA TYR A 353 -20.15 -13.53 4.86
C TYR A 353 -20.55 -12.76 3.60
N LEU A 354 -21.36 -13.37 2.75
CA LEU A 354 -21.92 -12.76 1.55
C LEU A 354 -23.35 -12.31 1.87
N LEU A 355 -23.58 -11.00 1.85
CA LEU A 355 -24.80 -10.38 2.36
C LEU A 355 -25.36 -9.34 1.39
N ASP A 356 -26.66 -9.15 1.41
CA ASP A 356 -27.38 -8.15 0.65
C ASP A 356 -27.39 -6.77 1.33
N ASP A 357 -27.43 -6.74 2.66
CA ASP A 357 -27.55 -5.52 3.45
C ASP A 357 -26.66 -5.57 4.72
N ARG A 358 -26.17 -4.43 5.14
CA ARG A 358 -25.37 -4.25 6.39
C ARG A 358 -26.13 -4.67 7.65
N ARG A 359 -27.45 -4.60 7.63
CA ARG A 359 -28.31 -5.04 8.77
C ARG A 359 -28.24 -6.54 9.00
N SER A 360 -27.89 -7.29 7.97
CA SER A 360 -27.72 -8.76 8.03
C SER A 360 -26.36 -9.19 8.59
N GLU A 361 -25.43 -8.24 8.87
CA GLU A 361 -24.09 -8.53 9.37
C GLU A 361 -24.09 -9.10 10.79
N PRO A 362 -23.22 -10.08 11.07
CA PRO A 362 -22.95 -10.51 12.45
C PRO A 362 -22.18 -9.43 13.24
N GLY A 363 -22.39 -9.37 14.56
CA GLY A 363 -21.80 -8.33 15.41
C GLY A 363 -20.27 -8.34 15.55
N ALA A 364 -19.58 -9.36 15.04
CA ALA A 364 -18.13 -9.54 15.18
C ALA A 364 -17.32 -9.18 13.92
N ILE A 365 -17.91 -8.43 12.97
CA ILE A 365 -17.22 -8.02 11.74
C ILE A 365 -16.11 -7.03 12.05
N THR A 366 -14.90 -7.34 11.56
CA THR A 366 -13.72 -6.48 11.68
C THR A 366 -13.35 -5.81 10.36
N THR A 367 -13.80 -6.38 9.25
CA THR A 367 -13.57 -5.83 7.90
C THR A 367 -14.82 -5.98 7.05
N ARG A 368 -15.21 -4.91 6.40
CA ARG A 368 -16.34 -4.89 5.45
C ARG A 368 -15.84 -4.51 4.08
N ILE A 369 -16.27 -5.25 3.08
CA ILE A 369 -16.12 -4.94 1.66
C ILE A 369 -17.50 -4.62 1.13
N SER A 370 -17.71 -3.42 0.65
CA SER A 370 -19.00 -2.98 0.12
C SER A 370 -18.87 -2.44 -1.30
N GLU A 371 -19.95 -2.54 -2.05
CA GLU A 371 -20.07 -1.89 -3.36
C GLU A 371 -19.92 -0.38 -3.20
N GLY A 372 -19.11 0.25 -4.06
CA GLY A 372 -18.90 1.68 -4.06
C GLY A 372 -20.07 2.43 -4.73
N ARG A 373 -19.97 3.74 -4.79
CA ARG A 373 -21.00 4.59 -5.44
C ARG A 373 -20.97 4.50 -6.95
N GLU A 374 -19.80 4.29 -7.52
CA GLU A 374 -19.62 4.15 -8.96
C GLU A 374 -19.72 2.67 -9.35
N PRO A 375 -20.37 2.33 -10.47
CA PRO A 375 -20.42 0.95 -10.94
C PRO A 375 -19.02 0.35 -11.08
N GLY A 376 -18.82 -0.86 -10.57
CA GLY A 376 -17.53 -1.54 -10.60
C GLY A 376 -16.52 -1.04 -9.56
N SER A 377 -16.89 -0.13 -8.67
CA SER A 377 -16.04 0.30 -7.56
C SER A 377 -16.36 -0.44 -6.27
N PHE A 378 -15.39 -0.48 -5.35
CA PHE A 378 -15.56 -1.04 -4.02
C PHE A 378 -15.00 -0.14 -2.94
N VAL A 379 -15.47 -0.36 -1.72
CA VAL A 379 -14.96 0.28 -0.50
C VAL A 379 -14.68 -0.80 0.54
N VAL A 380 -13.50 -0.76 1.15
CA VAL A 380 -13.14 -1.61 2.29
C VAL A 380 -13.03 -0.75 3.53
N GLU A 381 -13.79 -1.09 4.55
CA GLU A 381 -13.76 -0.49 5.87
C GLU A 381 -13.13 -1.49 6.86
N ASN A 382 -11.98 -1.14 7.40
CA ASN A 382 -11.31 -1.97 8.40
C ASN A 382 -11.43 -1.32 9.78
N TYR A 383 -11.98 -2.07 10.74
CA TYR A 383 -12.23 -1.66 12.11
C TYR A 383 -11.20 -2.30 13.05
N PRO A 384 -10.03 -1.68 13.27
CA PRO A 384 -8.98 -2.27 14.11
C PRO A 384 -9.42 -2.41 15.57
N ARG A 385 -10.33 -1.54 16.03
CA ARG A 385 -11.00 -1.58 17.34
C ARG A 385 -12.43 -1.05 17.21
N PRO A 386 -13.37 -1.54 18.04
CA PRO A 386 -14.77 -1.10 17.97
C PRO A 386 -14.98 0.41 18.08
N ASP A 387 -14.13 1.09 18.84
CA ASP A 387 -14.27 2.51 19.17
C ASP A 387 -13.43 3.44 18.29
N THR A 388 -12.74 2.92 17.28
CA THR A 388 -11.93 3.71 16.36
C THR A 388 -12.62 3.86 15.01
N ALA A 389 -12.42 5.04 14.38
CA ALA A 389 -12.88 5.24 13.01
C ALA A 389 -12.24 4.19 12.08
N PRO A 390 -13.00 3.62 11.14
CA PRO A 390 -12.48 2.62 10.23
C PRO A 390 -11.40 3.22 9.32
N LYS A 391 -10.37 2.43 9.04
CA LYS A 391 -9.48 2.74 7.93
C LYS A 391 -10.20 2.38 6.64
N VAL A 392 -10.43 3.37 5.80
CA VAL A 392 -11.16 3.20 4.54
C VAL A 392 -10.20 3.19 3.38
N ILE A 393 -10.33 2.20 2.51
CA ILE A 393 -9.69 2.16 1.20
C ILE A 393 -10.76 1.94 0.13
N ALA A 394 -10.57 2.52 -1.05
CA ALA A 394 -11.50 2.39 -2.16
C ALA A 394 -10.75 2.21 -3.47
N GLY A 395 -11.39 1.56 -4.45
CA GLY A 395 -10.79 1.31 -5.75
C GLY A 395 -11.79 0.78 -6.76
N GLU A 396 -11.30 0.48 -7.95
CA GLU A 396 -12.02 -0.21 -9.01
C GLU A 396 -11.86 -1.72 -8.82
N LEU A 397 -12.96 -2.46 -8.85
CA LEU A 397 -12.96 -3.91 -8.66
C LEU A 397 -12.41 -4.60 -9.92
N ASP A 398 -11.50 -5.53 -9.73
CA ASP A 398 -11.04 -6.39 -10.82
C ASP A 398 -12.20 -7.29 -11.32
N ASP A 399 -12.19 -7.59 -12.59
CA ASP A 399 -13.14 -8.51 -13.18
C ASP A 399 -12.54 -9.93 -13.30
N LEU A 400 -13.33 -10.93 -12.95
CA LEU A 400 -13.01 -12.34 -13.12
C LEU A 400 -14.28 -13.09 -13.56
N ASP A 401 -14.34 -13.43 -14.83
CA ASP A 401 -15.50 -14.07 -15.39
C ASP A 401 -15.70 -15.50 -14.85
N PRO A 402 -16.95 -16.00 -14.74
CA PRO A 402 -17.24 -17.33 -14.22
C PRO A 402 -16.64 -18.48 -15.03
N GLY A 403 -16.45 -18.30 -16.35
CA GLY A 403 -15.85 -19.30 -17.22
C GLY A 403 -14.37 -19.50 -16.92
N SER A 404 -13.62 -18.40 -16.81
CA SER A 404 -12.21 -18.39 -16.41
C SER A 404 -12.03 -18.96 -15.01
N THR A 405 -12.90 -18.61 -14.07
CA THR A 405 -12.93 -19.19 -12.72
C THR A 405 -13.09 -20.71 -12.75
N THR A 406 -14.02 -21.21 -13.55
CA THR A 406 -14.27 -22.66 -13.69
C THR A 406 -13.09 -23.37 -14.34
N ALA A 407 -12.51 -22.79 -15.38
CA ALA A 407 -11.32 -23.33 -16.04
C ALA A 407 -10.14 -23.45 -15.07
N LEU A 408 -9.87 -22.38 -14.30
CA LEU A 408 -8.83 -22.34 -13.28
C LEU A 408 -9.04 -23.42 -12.21
N ALA A 409 -10.24 -23.53 -11.65
CA ALA A 409 -10.57 -24.52 -10.63
C ALA A 409 -10.37 -25.97 -11.13
N ARG A 410 -10.71 -26.23 -12.40
CA ARG A 410 -10.47 -27.54 -13.03
C ARG A 410 -8.99 -27.84 -13.23
N VAL A 411 -8.18 -26.84 -13.59
CA VAL A 411 -6.71 -26.98 -13.70
C VAL A 411 -6.10 -27.34 -12.35
N LEU A 412 -6.54 -26.70 -11.26
CA LEU A 412 -6.06 -26.95 -9.90
C LEU A 412 -6.51 -28.31 -9.33
N SER A 413 -7.66 -28.81 -9.75
CA SER A 413 -8.32 -29.99 -9.16
C SER A 413 -7.44 -31.24 -9.02
N PRO A 414 -6.62 -31.64 -10.01
CA PRO A 414 -5.78 -32.84 -9.92
C PRO A 414 -4.49 -32.62 -9.14
N LEU A 415 -4.17 -31.38 -8.75
CA LEU A 415 -2.87 -31.02 -8.17
C LEU A 415 -2.83 -31.37 -6.68
N ARG A 416 -1.69 -31.91 -6.24
CA ARG A 416 -1.38 -32.18 -4.82
C ARG A 416 0.05 -31.75 -4.54
N LEU A 417 0.31 -31.21 -3.36
CA LEU A 417 1.66 -30.88 -2.93
C LEU A 417 2.45 -32.15 -2.60
N SER A 418 3.72 -32.18 -3.01
CA SER A 418 4.62 -33.25 -2.64
C SER A 418 4.89 -33.26 -1.13
N PRO A 419 4.88 -34.44 -0.46
CA PRO A 419 5.30 -34.53 0.93
C PRO A 419 6.71 -33.96 1.19
N ASP A 420 7.65 -34.18 0.29
CA ASP A 420 9.02 -33.67 0.41
C ASP A 420 9.07 -32.13 0.45
N SER A 421 8.13 -31.45 -0.20
CA SER A 421 8.03 -29.99 -0.16
C SER A 421 7.51 -29.45 1.18
N GLN A 422 6.89 -30.28 2.00
CA GLN A 422 6.47 -29.94 3.38
C GLN A 422 7.64 -30.05 4.35
N GLU A 423 8.45 -31.10 4.22
CA GLU A 423 9.62 -31.35 5.08
C GLU A 423 10.72 -30.30 4.87
N HIS A 424 10.93 -29.85 3.62
CA HIS A 424 11.88 -28.77 3.33
C HIS A 424 11.54 -27.44 4.01
N ASN A 425 10.26 -27.14 4.20
CA ASN A 425 9.86 -25.92 4.89
C ASN A 425 10.22 -25.97 6.38
N ALA A 426 10.01 -27.11 7.04
CA ALA A 426 10.36 -27.29 8.44
C ALA A 426 11.87 -27.26 8.68
N ALA A 427 12.68 -27.79 7.73
CA ALA A 427 14.12 -27.80 7.82
C ALA A 427 14.77 -26.43 7.53
N GLN A 428 14.18 -25.64 6.62
CA GLN A 428 14.69 -24.29 6.32
C GLN A 428 14.41 -23.27 7.42
N GLU A 429 13.35 -23.44 8.19
CA GLU A 429 13.07 -22.59 9.35
C GLU A 429 13.97 -22.90 10.55
N ALA A 430 14.57 -24.10 10.59
CA ALA A 430 15.38 -24.56 11.71
C ALA A 430 16.90 -24.36 11.54
N MET A 431 17.40 -24.09 10.33
CA MET A 431 18.85 -23.97 10.07
C MET A 431 19.23 -22.55 9.64
N THR A 432 20.09 -21.91 10.43
CA THR A 432 20.77 -20.68 10.01
C THR A 432 21.77 -20.97 8.90
N PHE A 433 22.12 -19.96 8.10
CA PHE A 433 23.13 -20.09 7.04
C PHE A 433 24.49 -20.55 7.57
N ALA A 434 24.82 -20.20 8.81
CA ALA A 434 26.04 -20.65 9.51
C ALA A 434 26.01 -22.15 9.79
N GLU A 435 24.87 -22.68 10.22
CA GLU A 435 24.67 -24.12 10.44
C GLU A 435 24.72 -24.91 9.13
N LEU A 436 24.14 -24.37 8.05
CA LEU A 436 24.17 -24.98 6.71
C LEU A 436 25.60 -25.09 6.17
N LEU A 437 26.47 -24.14 6.50
CA LEU A 437 27.88 -24.12 6.09
C LEU A 437 28.81 -24.82 7.09
N GLY A 438 28.30 -25.32 8.22
CA GLY A 438 29.12 -25.96 9.26
C GLY A 438 30.10 -24.99 9.93
N VAL A 439 29.84 -23.69 9.89
CA VAL A 439 30.69 -22.66 10.50
C VAL A 439 30.25 -22.48 11.96
N PRO A 440 31.13 -22.65 12.94
CA PRO A 440 30.78 -22.48 14.35
C PRO A 440 30.42 -21.00 14.62
N ASP A 441 29.37 -20.81 15.39
CA ASP A 441 28.87 -19.49 15.79
C ASP A 441 29.93 -18.77 16.64
N TYR A 442 30.51 -17.70 16.14
CA TYR A 442 31.59 -16.95 16.80
C TYR A 442 31.11 -16.01 17.93
N ASN A 443 29.84 -16.06 18.30
CA ASN A 443 29.23 -15.21 19.34
C ASN A 443 28.99 -15.93 20.69
N ASN A 444 29.72 -17.02 20.96
CA ASN A 444 29.79 -17.61 22.29
C ASN A 444 31.22 -17.60 22.84
#